data_beb1d7e71e4f88a14c89c4920f5f08b3
#
_entry.id   beb1d7e71e4f88a14c89c4920f5f08b3
#
_cell.length_a   1.000
_cell.length_b   1.000
_cell.length_c   1.000
_cell.angle_alpha   90.00
_cell.angle_beta   90.00
_cell.angle_gamma   90.00
#
_symmetry.space_group_name_H-M   'P 1'
#
loop_
_entity.id
_entity.type
_entity.pdbx_description
1 polymer ?
#
loop_
_entity_poly.entity_id
_entity_poly.type
_entity_poly.pdbx_seq_one_letter_code
_entity_poly.pdbx_strand_id
1 'polypeptide(L)'
;MATAGLYFIVFLALVGCVNCRKHEGAEKPEWAKKDIRDYNDADLERLLDQWEEDEEPLEPDELPEHLRPQPQFQFDPTALNDPEQLLKASKKGRSLMMFVKVKSKYSKNEVEEITKLWQGSLHNNHVQAERYMVDDQRAIFMFGDGSQAWDAKDFLVQQEQLEDCTIDNKVYPGHHTR
;
A
#
# COMPACT_ATOMS: atom_id res chain seq x y z
N MET A 1 -14.64 37.44 35.28
CA MET A 1 -13.56 36.93 34.40
C MET A 1 -12.54 36.00 35.09
N ALA A 2 -12.73 35.59 36.33
CA ALA A 2 -11.78 34.75 37.09
C ALA A 2 -12.07 33.23 37.01
N THR A 3 -13.25 32.82 36.55
CA THR A 3 -13.70 31.42 36.56
C THR A 3 -13.24 30.62 35.34
N ALA A 4 -13.00 31.27 34.20
CA ALA A 4 -12.56 30.60 32.97
C ALA A 4 -11.11 30.09 33.04
N GLY A 5 -10.22 30.77 33.77
CA GLY A 5 -8.83 30.37 33.93
C GLY A 5 -8.65 29.14 34.83
N LEU A 6 -9.52 28.94 35.80
CA LEU A 6 -9.45 27.80 36.72
C LEU A 6 -9.83 26.48 36.00
N TYR A 7 -10.81 26.50 35.10
CA TYR A 7 -11.22 25.33 34.32
C TYR A 7 -10.16 24.93 33.29
N PHE A 8 -9.41 25.89 32.75
CA PHE A 8 -8.34 25.61 31.79
C PHE A 8 -7.14 24.93 32.48
N ILE A 9 -6.80 25.34 33.69
CA ILE A 9 -5.70 24.72 34.47
C ILE A 9 -6.08 23.31 34.93
N VAL A 10 -7.33 23.09 35.35
CA VAL A 10 -7.83 21.76 35.73
C VAL A 10 -7.90 20.81 34.53
N PHE A 11 -8.28 21.33 33.36
CA PHE A 11 -8.29 20.52 32.12
C PHE A 11 -6.87 20.14 31.66
N LEU A 12 -5.90 21.03 31.75
CA LEU A 12 -4.48 20.76 31.47
C LEU A 12 -3.87 19.76 32.47
N ALA A 13 -4.26 19.81 33.75
CA ALA A 13 -3.81 18.83 34.74
C ALA A 13 -4.41 17.43 34.53
N LEU A 14 -5.65 17.34 34.00
CA LEU A 14 -6.30 16.06 33.68
C LEU A 14 -5.74 15.42 32.42
N VAL A 15 -5.34 16.21 31.42
CA VAL A 15 -4.72 15.69 30.18
C VAL A 15 -3.28 15.19 30.40
N GLY A 16 -2.57 15.79 31.40
CA GLY A 16 -1.21 15.37 31.77
C GLY A 16 -1.12 14.04 32.52
N CYS A 17 -2.24 13.50 33.03
CA CYS A 17 -2.26 12.25 33.80
C CYS A 17 -2.57 10.97 32.97
N VAL A 18 -2.78 11.08 31.64
CA VAL A 18 -3.25 9.94 30.84
C VAL A 18 -2.12 9.11 30.23
N ASN A 19 -0.85 9.53 30.32
CA ASN A 19 0.22 8.86 29.59
C ASN A 19 1.44 8.44 30.43
N CYS A 20 1.24 7.94 31.63
CA CYS A 20 2.28 7.18 32.32
C CYS A 20 1.65 6.05 33.12
N ARG A 21 1.19 4.99 32.46
CA ARG A 21 1.12 3.66 33.08
C ARG A 21 2.55 3.12 33.16
N LYS A 22 3.35 3.69 34.07
CA LYS A 22 4.43 2.92 34.66
C LYS A 22 3.76 1.76 35.38
N HIS A 23 4.12 0.57 34.99
CA HIS A 23 3.82 -0.64 35.75
C HIS A 23 4.65 -0.60 37.05
N GLU A 24 4.30 0.34 37.94
CA GLU A 24 4.90 0.46 39.27
C GLU A 24 4.15 -0.50 40.19
N GLY A 25 4.77 -1.66 40.46
CA GLY A 25 4.30 -2.53 41.54
C GLY A 25 4.44 -4.03 41.36
N ALA A 26 4.82 -4.54 40.21
CA ALA A 26 5.17 -5.97 40.10
C ALA A 26 6.58 -6.19 40.67
N GLU A 27 6.68 -6.98 41.73
CA GLU A 27 7.97 -7.39 42.28
C GLU A 27 8.77 -8.13 41.21
N LYS A 28 9.95 -7.59 40.83
CA LYS A 28 10.76 -8.17 39.78
C LYS A 28 11.13 -9.61 40.15
N PRO A 29 10.91 -10.58 39.26
CA PRO A 29 11.25 -11.97 39.51
C PRO A 29 12.76 -12.11 39.78
N GLU A 30 13.15 -13.16 40.51
CA GLU A 30 14.54 -13.40 40.93
C GLU A 30 15.55 -13.38 39.77
N TRP A 31 15.16 -13.90 38.59
CA TRP A 31 16.00 -13.90 37.40
C TRP A 31 16.22 -12.48 36.84
N ALA A 32 15.28 -11.59 36.94
CA ALA A 32 15.37 -10.18 36.48
C ALA A 32 16.17 -9.27 37.44
N LYS A 33 16.54 -9.78 38.61
CA LYS A 33 17.42 -9.06 39.58
C LYS A 33 18.91 -9.28 39.29
N LYS A 34 19.26 -10.26 38.45
CA LYS A 34 20.64 -10.55 38.05
C LYS A 34 21.20 -9.46 37.12
N ASP A 35 22.53 -9.34 37.04
CA ASP A 35 23.16 -8.54 35.99
C ASP A 35 22.94 -9.22 34.64
N ILE A 36 22.73 -8.42 33.59
CA ILE A 36 22.53 -8.91 32.21
C ILE A 36 23.67 -9.83 31.75
N ARG A 37 24.88 -9.64 32.28
CA ARG A 37 26.03 -10.47 31.97
C ARG A 37 25.95 -11.88 32.53
N ASP A 38 25.14 -12.07 33.57
CA ASP A 38 24.96 -13.34 34.29
C ASP A 38 23.68 -14.06 33.83
N TYR A 39 22.99 -13.57 32.77
CA TYR A 39 21.84 -14.22 32.20
C TYR A 39 22.24 -15.49 31.47
N ASN A 40 21.54 -16.59 31.75
CA ASN A 40 21.61 -17.81 30.97
C ASN A 40 20.58 -17.79 29.83
N ASP A 41 20.66 -18.77 28.93
CA ASP A 41 19.75 -18.86 27.79
C ASP A 41 18.26 -18.87 28.20
N ALA A 42 17.92 -19.53 29.31
CA ALA A 42 16.55 -19.57 29.83
C ALA A 42 16.09 -18.20 30.42
N ASP A 43 17.01 -17.40 30.95
CA ASP A 43 16.70 -16.05 31.45
C ASP A 43 16.50 -15.08 30.26
N LEU A 44 17.26 -15.27 29.17
CA LEU A 44 17.09 -14.51 27.92
C LEU A 44 15.77 -14.85 27.23
N GLU A 45 15.38 -16.13 27.17
CA GLU A 45 14.10 -16.57 26.59
C GLU A 45 12.93 -15.95 27.35
N ARG A 46 12.96 -15.96 28.68
CA ARG A 46 11.92 -15.31 29.51
C ARG A 46 11.85 -13.79 29.31
N LEU A 47 13.00 -13.15 29.08
CA LEU A 47 13.06 -11.72 28.80
C LEU A 47 12.42 -11.39 27.45
N LEU A 48 12.65 -12.24 26.43
CA LEU A 48 12.04 -12.09 25.11
C LEU A 48 10.54 -12.33 25.18
N ASP A 49 10.09 -13.38 25.88
CA ASP A 49 8.67 -13.66 26.10
C ASP A 49 7.98 -12.47 26.79
N GLN A 50 8.62 -11.86 27.80
CA GLN A 50 8.07 -10.68 28.47
C GLN A 50 7.95 -9.49 27.54
N TRP A 51 8.90 -9.28 26.63
CA TRP A 51 8.81 -8.19 25.67
C TRP A 51 7.70 -8.41 24.64
N GLU A 52 7.48 -9.66 24.21
CA GLU A 52 6.38 -9.99 23.32
C GLU A 52 5.00 -9.80 24.01
N GLU A 53 4.90 -10.12 25.32
CA GLU A 53 3.68 -9.87 26.08
C GLU A 53 3.38 -8.39 26.32
N ASP A 54 4.43 -7.57 26.47
CA ASP A 54 4.32 -6.13 26.69
C ASP A 54 4.13 -5.33 25.38
N GLU A 55 4.26 -5.95 24.19
CA GLU A 55 4.01 -5.29 22.92
C GLU A 55 2.52 -4.90 22.78
N GLU A 56 2.28 -3.60 22.65
CA GLU A 56 0.94 -3.11 22.31
C GLU A 56 0.55 -3.66 20.93
N PRO A 57 -0.73 -4.03 20.73
CA PRO A 57 -1.18 -4.51 19.44
C PRO A 57 -0.89 -3.44 18.37
N LEU A 58 -0.22 -3.85 17.29
CA LEU A 58 0.14 -3.00 16.18
C LEU A 58 -1.08 -2.25 15.63
N GLU A 59 -0.91 -0.99 15.31
CA GLU A 59 -1.94 -0.21 14.64
C GLU A 59 -2.26 -0.81 13.25
N PRO A 60 -3.48 -0.63 12.72
CA PRO A 60 -3.89 -1.25 11.46
C PRO A 60 -3.01 -0.92 10.25
N ASP A 61 -2.31 0.20 10.27
CA ASP A 61 -1.37 0.65 9.23
C ASP A 61 0.03 0.06 9.39
N GLU A 62 0.41 -0.35 10.60
CA GLU A 62 1.67 -1.04 10.89
C GLU A 62 1.61 -2.54 10.64
N LEU A 63 0.40 -3.10 10.56
CA LEU A 63 0.22 -4.53 10.30
C LEU A 63 0.86 -4.94 8.95
N PRO A 64 1.48 -6.13 8.88
CA PRO A 64 1.89 -6.72 7.62
C PRO A 64 0.74 -6.75 6.62
N GLU A 65 1.02 -6.60 5.32
CA GLU A 65 -0.01 -6.44 4.28
C GLU A 65 -1.07 -7.56 4.28
N HIS A 66 -0.68 -8.80 4.60
CA HIS A 66 -1.60 -9.95 4.67
C HIS A 66 -2.55 -9.94 5.87
N LEU A 67 -2.23 -9.18 6.93
CA LEU A 67 -3.06 -9.02 8.13
C LEU A 67 -3.85 -7.71 8.13
N ARG A 68 -3.52 -6.77 7.22
CA ARG A 68 -4.27 -5.51 7.12
C ARG A 68 -5.73 -5.78 6.77
N PRO A 69 -6.67 -5.09 7.42
CA PRO A 69 -8.06 -5.16 7.01
C PRO A 69 -8.16 -4.66 5.58
N GLN A 70 -8.81 -5.45 4.72
CA GLN A 70 -9.00 -5.04 3.33
C GLN A 70 -9.80 -3.74 3.30
N PRO A 71 -9.42 -2.76 2.43
CA PRO A 71 -10.17 -1.53 2.29
C PRO A 71 -11.63 -1.86 1.98
N GLN A 72 -12.54 -1.35 2.80
CA GLN A 72 -13.95 -1.55 2.59
C GLN A 72 -14.37 -0.80 1.33
N PHE A 73 -14.95 -1.53 0.40
CA PHE A 73 -15.53 -0.94 -0.80
C PHE A 73 -16.72 -0.07 -0.41
N GLN A 74 -16.54 1.24 -0.47
CA GLN A 74 -17.65 2.19 -0.32
C GLN A 74 -18.39 2.29 -1.64
N PHE A 75 -19.57 1.71 -1.66
CA PHE A 75 -20.44 1.73 -2.82
C PHE A 75 -21.03 3.13 -2.98
N ASP A 76 -20.64 3.83 -4.04
CA ASP A 76 -21.25 5.10 -4.43
C ASP A 76 -22.40 4.81 -5.39
N PRO A 77 -23.67 5.06 -5.01
CA PRO A 77 -24.82 4.77 -5.86
C PRO A 77 -24.83 5.56 -7.18
N THR A 78 -24.04 6.64 -7.28
CA THR A 78 -23.92 7.40 -8.54
C THR A 78 -23.05 6.70 -9.57
N ALA A 79 -22.14 5.82 -9.15
CA ALA A 79 -21.26 5.04 -10.03
C ALA A 79 -21.97 3.87 -10.74
N LEU A 80 -23.23 3.60 -10.41
CA LEU A 80 -24.03 2.52 -11.05
C LEU A 80 -24.23 2.71 -12.56
N ASN A 81 -24.11 3.94 -13.06
CA ASN A 81 -24.31 4.23 -14.47
C ASN A 81 -23.06 3.94 -15.34
N ASP A 82 -21.89 3.79 -14.71
CA ASP A 82 -20.63 3.53 -15.41
C ASP A 82 -19.93 2.30 -14.84
N PRO A 83 -19.97 1.16 -15.55
CA PRO A 83 -19.36 -0.09 -15.06
C PRO A 83 -17.84 0.00 -14.93
N GLU A 84 -17.17 0.88 -15.67
CA GLU A 84 -15.71 1.06 -15.54
C GLU A 84 -15.37 1.79 -14.24
N GLN A 85 -16.14 2.80 -13.83
CA GLN A 85 -15.92 3.48 -12.55
C GLN A 85 -16.16 2.53 -11.36
N LEU A 86 -17.14 1.65 -11.48
CA LEU A 86 -17.40 0.64 -10.45
C LEU A 86 -16.21 -0.33 -10.32
N LEU A 87 -15.68 -0.81 -11.44
CA LEU A 87 -14.49 -1.67 -11.46
C LEU A 87 -13.27 -0.93 -10.90
N LYS A 88 -13.02 0.31 -11.32
CA LYS A 88 -11.96 1.17 -10.81
C LYS A 88 -12.04 1.32 -9.29
N ALA A 89 -13.22 1.61 -8.76
CA ALA A 89 -13.43 1.75 -7.32
C ALA A 89 -13.22 0.42 -6.57
N SER A 90 -13.62 -0.72 -7.15
CA SER A 90 -13.45 -2.05 -6.54
C SER A 90 -11.98 -2.49 -6.42
N LYS A 91 -11.09 -1.92 -7.23
CA LYS A 91 -9.66 -2.24 -7.25
C LYS A 91 -8.80 -1.25 -6.48
N LYS A 92 -9.41 -0.23 -5.89
CA LYS A 92 -8.70 0.76 -5.06
C LYS A 92 -8.05 0.08 -3.86
N GLY A 93 -6.75 0.37 -3.65
CA GLY A 93 -5.96 -0.20 -2.58
C GLY A 93 -5.59 -1.69 -2.74
N ARG A 94 -5.77 -2.25 -3.94
CA ARG A 94 -5.34 -3.61 -4.29
C ARG A 94 -4.39 -3.55 -5.46
N SER A 95 -3.37 -4.41 -5.46
CA SER A 95 -2.49 -4.53 -6.61
C SER A 95 -3.22 -5.07 -7.83
N LEU A 96 -2.87 -4.55 -9.00
CA LEU A 96 -3.44 -4.98 -10.28
C LEU A 96 -2.35 -5.07 -11.35
N MET A 97 -2.44 -6.09 -12.20
CA MET A 97 -1.55 -6.28 -13.33
C MET A 97 -2.28 -5.96 -14.63
N MET A 98 -1.62 -5.21 -15.50
CA MET A 98 -2.06 -4.90 -16.84
C MET A 98 -1.06 -5.48 -17.84
N PHE A 99 -1.53 -6.28 -18.78
CA PHE A 99 -0.72 -6.77 -19.88
C PHE A 99 -0.78 -5.76 -21.02
N VAL A 100 0.37 -5.43 -21.57
CA VAL A 100 0.51 -4.46 -22.65
C VAL A 100 1.24 -5.13 -23.80
N LYS A 101 0.68 -5.04 -25.01
CA LYS A 101 1.27 -5.55 -26.24
C LYS A 101 1.63 -4.40 -27.17
N VAL A 102 2.87 -4.39 -27.62
CA VAL A 102 3.39 -3.44 -28.59
C VAL A 102 3.28 -4.06 -29.98
N LYS A 103 3.01 -3.24 -31.01
CA LYS A 103 2.92 -3.68 -32.40
C LYS A 103 4.17 -4.42 -32.85
N SER A 104 3.96 -5.51 -33.58
CA SER A 104 5.04 -6.41 -34.05
C SER A 104 6.03 -5.80 -35.06
N LYS A 105 5.81 -4.57 -35.49
CA LYS A 105 6.75 -3.83 -36.34
C LYS A 105 8.03 -3.39 -35.63
N TYR A 106 8.03 -3.34 -34.29
CA TYR A 106 9.16 -2.90 -33.47
C TYR A 106 10.02 -4.10 -33.05
N SER A 107 11.33 -3.87 -33.01
CA SER A 107 12.29 -4.85 -32.51
C SER A 107 12.23 -4.94 -30.97
N LYS A 108 12.77 -6.00 -30.39
CA LYS A 108 12.83 -6.21 -28.95
C LYS A 108 13.41 -5.01 -28.18
N ASN A 109 14.53 -4.45 -28.65
CA ASN A 109 15.19 -3.32 -28.02
C ASN A 109 14.32 -2.05 -28.06
N GLU A 110 13.65 -1.80 -29.20
CA GLU A 110 12.72 -0.69 -29.33
C GLU A 110 11.50 -0.85 -28.42
N VAL A 111 10.97 -2.07 -28.30
CA VAL A 111 9.85 -2.36 -27.37
C VAL A 111 10.26 -2.08 -25.93
N GLU A 112 11.48 -2.44 -25.54
CA GLU A 112 11.99 -2.15 -24.21
C GLU A 112 12.11 -0.64 -23.96
N GLU A 113 12.63 0.11 -24.92
CA GLU A 113 12.73 1.58 -24.85
C GLU A 113 11.35 2.24 -24.81
N ILE A 114 10.41 1.82 -25.67
CA ILE A 114 9.04 2.32 -25.71
C ILE A 114 8.34 2.10 -24.38
N THR A 115 8.39 0.89 -23.85
CA THR A 115 7.73 0.56 -22.58
C THR A 115 8.37 1.25 -21.40
N LYS A 116 9.69 1.51 -21.41
CA LYS A 116 10.40 2.31 -20.43
C LYS A 116 9.98 3.78 -20.48
N LEU A 117 9.82 4.33 -21.70
CA LEU A 117 9.31 5.68 -21.88
C LEU A 117 7.88 5.81 -21.33
N TRP A 118 7.01 4.83 -21.58
CA TRP A 118 5.66 4.82 -21.02
C TRP A 118 5.66 4.77 -19.49
N GLN A 119 6.51 3.93 -18.90
CA GLN A 119 6.67 3.89 -17.44
C GLN A 119 7.07 5.26 -16.87
N GLY A 120 8.05 5.93 -17.50
CA GLY A 120 8.47 7.27 -17.10
C GLY A 120 7.35 8.32 -17.25
N SER A 121 6.55 8.22 -18.31
CA SER A 121 5.41 9.12 -18.54
C SER A 121 4.30 8.90 -17.50
N LEU A 122 4.00 7.66 -17.16
CA LEU A 122 3.05 7.32 -16.09
C LEU A 122 3.55 7.84 -14.73
N HIS A 123 4.82 7.65 -14.42
CA HIS A 123 5.41 8.16 -13.19
C HIS A 123 5.31 9.68 -13.08
N ASN A 124 5.54 10.41 -14.17
CA ASN A 124 5.40 11.86 -14.22
C ASN A 124 3.95 12.34 -13.97
N ASN A 125 2.98 11.50 -14.27
CA ASN A 125 1.57 11.72 -13.99
C ASN A 125 1.13 11.17 -12.62
N HIS A 126 2.07 10.88 -11.72
CA HIS A 126 1.83 10.30 -10.39
C HIS A 126 1.16 8.92 -10.41
N VAL A 127 1.23 8.22 -11.53
CA VAL A 127 0.80 6.82 -11.66
C VAL A 127 2.01 5.93 -11.45
N GLN A 128 2.06 5.24 -10.33
CA GLN A 128 3.17 4.35 -10.01
C GLN A 128 2.92 2.98 -10.62
N ALA A 129 3.73 2.64 -11.62
CA ALA A 129 3.69 1.36 -12.29
C ALA A 129 5.09 0.74 -12.34
N GLU A 130 5.18 -0.52 -11.97
CA GLU A 130 6.37 -1.34 -12.15
C GLU A 130 6.25 -2.10 -13.47
N ARG A 131 7.32 -2.07 -14.26
CA ARG A 131 7.35 -2.68 -15.60
C ARG A 131 8.18 -3.95 -15.62
N TYR A 132 7.61 -5.01 -16.15
CA TYR A 132 8.26 -6.30 -16.37
C TYR A 132 8.11 -6.71 -17.83
N MET A 133 9.23 -7.03 -18.50
CA MET A 133 9.18 -7.61 -19.86
C MET A 133 8.91 -9.10 -19.77
N VAL A 134 7.91 -9.58 -20.51
CA VAL A 134 7.52 -10.99 -20.53
C VAL A 134 7.99 -11.63 -21.83
N ASP A 135 7.75 -10.96 -22.93
CA ASP A 135 8.09 -11.39 -24.28
C ASP A 135 8.75 -10.25 -25.05
N ASP A 136 9.23 -10.55 -26.26
CA ASP A 136 9.83 -9.56 -27.15
C ASP A 136 8.89 -8.39 -27.49
N GLN A 137 7.56 -8.60 -27.37
CA GLN A 137 6.54 -7.61 -27.69
C GLN A 137 5.53 -7.37 -26.57
N ARG A 138 5.70 -8.02 -25.41
CA ARG A 138 4.76 -7.92 -24.30
C ARG A 138 5.45 -7.48 -23.02
N ALA A 139 4.82 -6.54 -22.35
CA ALA A 139 5.20 -6.09 -21.01
C ALA A 139 4.00 -6.22 -20.05
N ILE A 140 4.31 -6.38 -18.78
CA ILE A 140 3.36 -6.28 -17.68
C ILE A 140 3.64 -4.98 -16.95
N PHE A 141 2.59 -4.20 -16.68
CA PHE A 141 2.62 -3.10 -15.75
C PHE A 141 1.89 -3.52 -14.48
N MET A 142 2.58 -3.51 -13.36
CA MET A 142 2.01 -3.78 -12.04
C MET A 142 1.77 -2.48 -11.31
N PHE A 143 0.55 -2.29 -10.83
CA PHE A 143 0.12 -1.14 -10.06
C PHE A 143 -0.07 -1.54 -8.61
N GLY A 144 0.47 -0.77 -7.66
CA GLY A 144 0.20 -0.96 -6.23
C GLY A 144 -1.25 -0.59 -5.87
N ASP A 145 -1.79 0.42 -6.54
CA ASP A 145 -3.22 0.74 -6.49
C ASP A 145 -3.87 0.47 -7.86
N GLY A 146 -4.70 -0.56 -7.91
CA GLY A 146 -5.37 -0.99 -9.12
C GLY A 146 -6.31 0.05 -9.73
N SER A 147 -6.75 1.05 -8.98
CA SER A 147 -7.55 2.15 -9.53
C SER A 147 -6.78 2.96 -10.57
N GLN A 148 -5.45 3.06 -10.44
CA GLN A 148 -4.58 3.78 -11.36
C GLN A 148 -4.42 3.08 -12.73
N ALA A 149 -4.73 1.79 -12.82
CA ALA A 149 -4.63 1.04 -14.08
C ALA A 149 -5.55 1.59 -15.18
N TRP A 150 -6.71 2.16 -14.82
CA TRP A 150 -7.60 2.79 -15.80
C TRP A 150 -7.04 4.10 -16.34
N ASP A 151 -6.42 4.91 -15.50
CA ASP A 151 -5.76 6.16 -15.93
C ASP A 151 -4.57 5.83 -16.84
N ALA A 152 -3.81 4.76 -16.51
CA ALA A 152 -2.75 4.24 -17.35
C ALA A 152 -3.29 3.69 -18.70
N LYS A 153 -4.42 2.96 -18.68
CA LYS A 153 -5.10 2.48 -19.91
C LYS A 153 -5.45 3.65 -20.83
N ASP A 154 -6.06 4.70 -20.29
CA ASP A 154 -6.49 5.86 -21.09
C ASP A 154 -5.31 6.57 -21.75
N PHE A 155 -4.17 6.64 -21.07
CA PHE A 155 -2.91 7.15 -21.64
C PHE A 155 -2.35 6.20 -22.71
N LEU A 156 -2.26 4.91 -22.42
CA LEU A 156 -1.62 3.93 -23.30
C LEU A 156 -2.39 3.71 -24.59
N VAL A 157 -3.72 3.68 -24.54
CA VAL A 157 -4.57 3.49 -25.73
C VAL A 157 -4.38 4.59 -26.76
N GLN A 158 -3.93 5.77 -26.36
CA GLN A 158 -3.62 6.89 -27.27
C GLN A 158 -2.25 6.75 -27.96
N GLN A 159 -1.40 5.82 -27.51
CA GLN A 159 -0.06 5.67 -28.08
C GLN A 159 -0.10 4.93 -29.41
N GLU A 160 0.64 5.43 -30.40
CA GLU A 160 0.72 4.82 -31.75
C GLU A 160 1.34 3.41 -31.75
N GLN A 161 2.25 3.18 -30.80
CA GLN A 161 3.01 1.94 -30.69
C GLN A 161 2.20 0.80 -30.06
N LEU A 162 1.12 1.12 -29.34
CA LEU A 162 0.29 0.13 -28.68
C LEU A 162 -0.52 -0.69 -29.69
N GLU A 163 -0.50 -2.00 -29.54
CA GLU A 163 -1.43 -2.91 -30.23
C GLU A 163 -2.70 -3.08 -29.38
N ASP A 164 -2.56 -3.59 -28.17
CA ASP A 164 -3.63 -3.72 -27.21
C ASP A 164 -3.11 -3.68 -25.76
N CYS A 165 -4.01 -3.43 -24.81
CA CYS A 165 -3.76 -3.66 -23.38
C CYS A 165 -4.91 -4.44 -22.78
N THR A 166 -4.59 -5.30 -21.80
CA THR A 166 -5.57 -6.17 -21.14
C THR A 166 -5.57 -5.91 -19.64
N ILE A 167 -6.75 -5.63 -19.09
CA ILE A 167 -6.98 -5.45 -17.64
C ILE A 167 -8.10 -6.40 -17.24
N ASP A 168 -7.90 -7.23 -16.22
CA ASP A 168 -8.94 -8.16 -15.71
C ASP A 168 -9.65 -8.95 -16.82
N ASN A 169 -8.90 -9.52 -17.77
CA ASN A 169 -9.39 -10.26 -18.93
C ASN A 169 -10.16 -9.42 -19.98
N LYS A 170 -10.28 -8.10 -19.81
CA LYS A 170 -10.86 -7.21 -20.79
C LYS A 170 -9.78 -6.59 -21.67
N VAL A 171 -9.87 -6.77 -22.97
CA VAL A 171 -8.92 -6.27 -23.96
C VAL A 171 -9.35 -4.89 -24.45
N TYR A 172 -8.44 -3.95 -24.43
CA TYR A 172 -8.62 -2.59 -24.94
C TYR A 172 -7.65 -2.38 -26.12
N PRO A 173 -8.15 -2.28 -27.34
CA PRO A 173 -7.30 -2.05 -28.51
C PRO A 173 -6.77 -0.62 -28.53
N GLY A 174 -5.55 -0.43 -29.03
CA GLY A 174 -4.99 0.90 -29.27
C GLY A 174 -5.79 1.66 -30.34
N HIS A 175 -5.95 2.98 -30.19
CA HIS A 175 -6.69 3.82 -31.15
C HIS A 175 -6.11 3.78 -32.57
N HIS A 176 -4.82 3.52 -32.72
CA HIS A 176 -4.10 3.48 -33.99
C HIS A 176 -3.93 2.04 -34.55
N THR A 177 -4.70 1.08 -34.07
CA THR A 177 -4.61 -0.34 -34.47
C THR A 177 -5.56 -0.70 -35.63
N ARG A 178 -6.27 0.28 -36.19
CA ARG A 178 -7.12 0.10 -37.37
C ARG A 178 -6.33 0.18 -38.69
#